data_80d4987f9ed1f23dd36593a91103820c
#
_entry.id   80d4987f9ed1f23dd36593a91103820c
#
_cell.length_a   1.000
_cell.length_b   1.000
_cell.length_c   1.000
_cell.angle_alpha   90.00
_cell.angle_beta   90.00
_cell.angle_gamma   90.00
#
_symmetry.space_group_name_H-M   'P 1'
#
loop_
_entity.id
_entity.type
_entity.pdbx_description
1 polymer ?
#
loop_
_entity_poly.entity_id
_entity_poly.type
_entity_poly.pdbx_seq_one_letter_code
_entity_poly.pdbx_strand_id
1 'polypeptide(L)'
;MFPQARQAIKYLVADGRYDYIETGSLISIRKNVQNILIPSEEYRIKMFPMDFEEYLWALGDHVTVPVIEEAFKTRKSLGDAVHRKIMKNFRSYMAVGGMPQAVEAYVQGKTFAQIDFIKRNILALYEEDLAKYDKENQEHASVIYKTIPEQLENKNSHFKFSMVDKNARYQAYVDAVKFITDSMIGNECVNVTVPEVVPELYAD
;
A
#
# COMPACT_ATOMS: atom_id res chain seq x y z
N MET A 1 -6.21 -22.32 -7.86
CA MET A 1 -5.17 -22.45 -6.83
C MET A 1 -5.60 -23.56 -5.88
N PHE A 2 -4.71 -24.47 -5.51
CA PHE A 2 -5.03 -25.57 -4.61
C PHE A 2 -4.61 -25.18 -3.18
N PRO A 3 -5.55 -24.82 -2.30
CA PRO A 3 -5.24 -24.39 -0.94
C PRO A 3 -4.42 -25.43 -0.15
N GLN A 4 -4.67 -26.72 -0.42
CA GLN A 4 -3.96 -27.84 0.21
C GLN A 4 -2.45 -27.86 -0.11
N ALA A 5 -2.03 -27.26 -1.23
CA ALA A 5 -0.60 -27.17 -1.57
C ALA A 5 0.19 -26.40 -0.50
N ARG A 6 -0.43 -25.38 0.11
CA ARG A 6 0.19 -24.61 1.19
C ARG A 6 0.39 -25.41 2.46
N GLN A 7 -0.51 -26.34 2.77
CA GLN A 7 -0.33 -27.26 3.91
C GLN A 7 0.86 -28.21 3.69
N ALA A 8 1.15 -28.57 2.43
CA ALA A 8 2.28 -29.44 2.11
C ALA A 8 3.64 -28.76 2.37
N ILE A 9 3.71 -27.43 2.35
CA ILE A 9 4.96 -26.68 2.62
C ILE A 9 5.54 -27.06 3.99
N LYS A 10 4.70 -27.27 5.00
CA LYS A 10 5.15 -27.73 6.33
C LYS A 10 6.00 -29.00 6.26
N TYR A 11 5.56 -29.97 5.49
CA TYR A 11 6.30 -31.24 5.32
C TYR A 11 7.57 -31.06 4.49
N LEU A 12 7.52 -30.17 3.51
CA LEU A 12 8.67 -29.85 2.67
C LEU A 12 9.74 -29.10 3.45
N VAL A 13 9.36 -28.17 4.33
CA VAL A 13 10.29 -27.47 5.23
C VAL A 13 10.93 -28.46 6.21
N ALA A 14 10.15 -29.40 6.77
CA ALA A 14 10.66 -30.41 7.68
C ALA A 14 11.67 -31.37 7.00
N ASP A 15 11.58 -31.57 5.70
CA ASP A 15 12.56 -32.35 4.91
C ASP A 15 13.94 -31.66 4.81
N GLY A 16 14.00 -30.32 4.97
CA GLY A 16 15.22 -29.54 5.13
C GLY A 16 16.13 -29.43 3.90
N ARG A 17 15.65 -29.83 2.72
CA ARG A 17 16.46 -29.79 1.47
C ARG A 17 16.47 -28.44 0.79
N TYR A 18 15.43 -27.60 1.02
CA TYR A 18 15.24 -26.32 0.34
C TYR A 18 14.62 -25.30 1.28
N ASP A 19 14.94 -24.02 1.03
CA ASP A 19 14.20 -22.89 1.57
C ASP A 19 13.04 -22.57 0.63
N TYR A 20 11.85 -22.29 1.21
CA TYR A 20 10.63 -22.04 0.44
C TYR A 20 10.21 -20.60 0.58
N ILE A 21 10.03 -19.91 -0.55
CA ILE A 21 9.50 -18.56 -0.62
C ILE A 21 8.18 -18.60 -1.39
N GLU A 22 7.09 -18.18 -0.72
CA GLU A 22 5.79 -18.05 -1.33
C GLU A 22 5.44 -16.56 -1.49
N THR A 23 4.96 -16.16 -2.65
CA THR A 23 4.50 -14.79 -2.90
C THR A 23 3.05 -14.79 -3.38
N GLY A 24 2.32 -13.73 -3.05
CA GLY A 24 0.96 -13.56 -3.50
C GLY A 24 0.37 -12.22 -3.08
N SER A 25 -0.69 -11.75 -3.77
CA SER A 25 -1.44 -10.60 -3.30
C SER A 25 -2.16 -10.94 -2.00
N LEU A 26 -2.24 -9.98 -1.06
CA LEU A 26 -2.94 -10.18 0.21
C LEU A 26 -4.41 -10.52 0.04
N ILE A 27 -5.06 -9.98 -0.99
CA ILE A 27 -6.45 -10.31 -1.37
C ILE A 27 -6.58 -11.82 -1.67
N SER A 28 -5.69 -12.34 -2.52
CA SER A 28 -5.67 -13.77 -2.89
C SER A 28 -5.33 -14.65 -1.70
N ILE A 29 -4.40 -14.25 -0.87
CA ILE A 29 -3.96 -15.01 0.30
C ILE A 29 -5.11 -15.13 1.31
N ARG A 30 -5.78 -14.03 1.66
CA ARG A 30 -6.89 -14.05 2.63
C ARG A 30 -8.05 -14.94 2.18
N LYS A 31 -8.46 -14.85 0.93
CA LYS A 31 -9.55 -15.68 0.39
C LYS A 31 -9.21 -17.16 0.42
N ASN A 32 -7.96 -17.53 0.19
CA ASN A 32 -7.53 -18.92 0.08
C ASN A 32 -7.08 -19.54 1.42
N VAL A 33 -6.98 -18.77 2.50
CA VAL A 33 -6.42 -19.22 3.78
C VAL A 33 -7.47 -19.31 4.90
N GLN A 34 -8.71 -18.91 4.66
CA GLN A 34 -9.78 -18.87 5.69
C GLN A 34 -10.02 -20.20 6.41
N ASN A 35 -9.59 -21.34 5.83
CA ASN A 35 -9.79 -22.67 6.42
C ASN A 35 -8.52 -23.53 6.46
N ILE A 36 -7.32 -22.92 6.45
CA ILE A 36 -6.06 -23.64 6.42
C ILE A 36 -5.24 -23.32 7.66
N LEU A 37 -4.77 -24.36 8.35
CA LEU A 37 -3.77 -24.24 9.41
C LEU A 37 -2.46 -23.72 8.80
N ILE A 38 -2.09 -22.50 9.18
CA ILE A 38 -0.85 -21.88 8.74
C ILE A 38 0.29 -22.48 9.56
N PRO A 39 1.38 -22.96 8.93
CA PRO A 39 2.54 -23.45 9.65
C PRO A 39 3.12 -22.39 10.60
N SER A 40 3.50 -22.80 11.81
CA SER A 40 4.12 -21.89 12.81
C SER A 40 5.52 -21.43 12.40
N GLU A 41 6.12 -22.07 11.44
CA GLU A 41 7.47 -21.82 10.89
C GLU A 41 7.47 -20.74 9.79
N GLU A 42 6.32 -20.13 9.50
CA GLU A 42 6.19 -19.12 8.44
C GLU A 42 6.70 -17.75 8.93
N TYR A 43 7.64 -17.16 8.20
CA TYR A 43 8.04 -15.76 8.36
C TYR A 43 7.34 -14.90 7.29
N ARG A 44 6.51 -13.96 7.72
CA ARG A 44 5.73 -13.11 6.80
C ARG A 44 6.41 -11.78 6.57
N ILE A 45 6.68 -11.48 5.31
CA ILE A 45 7.20 -10.19 4.86
C ILE A 45 6.09 -9.47 4.09
N LYS A 46 5.74 -8.26 4.52
CA LYS A 46 4.86 -7.37 3.76
C LYS A 46 5.69 -6.59 2.75
N MET A 47 5.34 -6.72 1.47
CA MET A 47 5.91 -5.90 0.39
C MET A 47 5.01 -4.71 0.15
N PHE A 48 5.53 -3.51 0.39
CA PHE A 48 4.88 -2.24 0.09
C PHE A 48 5.32 -1.72 -1.29
N PRO A 49 4.58 -0.79 -1.90
CA PRO A 49 5.12 0.01 -3.00
C PRO A 49 6.42 0.70 -2.56
N MET A 50 7.28 1.00 -3.54
CA MET A 50 8.56 1.67 -3.29
C MET A 50 8.33 2.99 -2.56
N ASP A 51 9.11 3.26 -1.54
CA ASP A 51 9.15 4.55 -0.87
C ASP A 51 9.99 5.59 -1.64
N PHE A 52 10.18 6.77 -1.06
CA PHE A 52 10.94 7.82 -1.74
C PHE A 52 12.43 7.49 -1.85
N GLU A 53 13.00 6.80 -0.88
CA GLU A 53 14.38 6.35 -0.91
C GLU A 53 14.60 5.32 -2.00
N GLU A 54 13.77 4.27 -2.06
CA GLU A 54 13.83 3.23 -3.08
C GLU A 54 13.60 3.79 -4.49
N TYR A 55 12.68 4.79 -4.62
CA TYR A 55 12.51 5.52 -5.86
C TYR A 55 13.78 6.26 -6.29
N LEU A 56 14.48 6.92 -5.36
CA LEU A 56 15.75 7.58 -5.65
C LEU A 56 16.83 6.57 -6.05
N TRP A 57 16.89 5.40 -5.40
CA TRP A 57 17.81 4.33 -5.79
C TRP A 57 17.54 3.85 -7.22
N ALA A 58 16.28 3.71 -7.61
CA ALA A 58 15.93 3.36 -8.99
C ALA A 58 16.40 4.41 -10.01
N LEU A 59 16.54 5.68 -9.59
CA LEU A 59 17.14 6.76 -10.39
C LEU A 59 18.67 6.83 -10.30
N GLY A 60 19.31 5.93 -9.53
CA GLY A 60 20.74 5.94 -9.28
C GLY A 60 21.21 6.97 -8.24
N ASP A 61 20.29 7.58 -7.49
CA ASP A 61 20.60 8.54 -6.43
C ASP A 61 20.62 7.86 -5.06
N HIS A 62 21.82 7.49 -4.60
CA HIS A 62 22.07 6.90 -3.28
C HIS A 62 22.57 7.93 -2.25
N VAL A 63 22.63 9.21 -2.60
CA VAL A 63 23.25 10.26 -1.78
C VAL A 63 22.21 11.15 -1.12
N THR A 64 21.09 11.38 -1.77
CA THR A 64 20.09 12.36 -1.31
C THR A 64 19.52 12.02 0.07
N VAL A 65 19.15 10.76 0.34
CA VAL A 65 18.58 10.39 1.65
C VAL A 65 19.58 10.49 2.78
N PRO A 66 20.82 9.97 2.69
CA PRO A 66 21.85 10.22 3.69
C PRO A 66 22.09 11.70 4.01
N VAL A 67 22.04 12.58 3.01
CA VAL A 67 22.16 14.03 3.21
C VAL A 67 20.97 14.61 3.99
N ILE A 68 19.75 14.15 3.69
CA ILE A 68 18.56 14.55 4.45
C ILE A 68 18.66 14.08 5.90
N GLU A 69 19.04 12.84 6.13
CA GLU A 69 19.20 12.27 7.48
C GLU A 69 20.23 13.02 8.31
N GLU A 70 21.39 13.34 7.72
CA GLU A 70 22.44 14.11 8.41
C GLU A 70 21.95 15.51 8.74
N ALA A 71 21.27 16.19 7.82
CA ALA A 71 20.67 17.49 8.07
C ALA A 71 19.62 17.45 9.20
N PHE A 72 18.80 16.39 9.24
CA PHE A 72 17.82 16.16 10.30
C PHE A 72 18.50 15.91 11.66
N LYS A 73 19.48 15.00 11.72
CA LYS A 73 20.24 14.68 12.95
C LYS A 73 20.96 15.89 13.50
N THR A 74 21.60 16.69 12.63
CA THR A 74 22.36 17.87 13.03
C THR A 74 21.51 19.14 13.16
N ARG A 75 20.21 19.08 12.80
CA ARG A 75 19.30 20.23 12.75
C ARG A 75 19.83 21.40 11.90
N LYS A 76 20.57 21.09 10.84
CA LYS A 76 21.11 22.06 9.90
C LYS A 76 20.25 22.14 8.65
N SER A 77 20.10 23.35 8.10
CA SER A 77 19.41 23.54 6.84
C SER A 77 20.19 22.91 5.69
N LEU A 78 19.47 22.29 4.75
CA LEU A 78 20.01 21.80 3.47
C LEU A 78 20.45 22.92 2.51
N GLY A 79 20.03 24.15 2.80
CA GLY A 79 20.16 25.28 1.86
C GLY A 79 19.18 25.19 0.68
N ASP A 80 18.86 26.36 0.10
CA ASP A 80 17.76 26.48 -0.90
C ASP A 80 17.97 25.66 -2.16
N ALA A 81 19.20 25.54 -2.65
CA ALA A 81 19.48 24.83 -3.89
C ALA A 81 19.26 23.33 -3.74
N VAL A 82 19.78 22.73 -2.66
CA VAL A 82 19.62 21.31 -2.35
C VAL A 82 18.15 20.99 -2.05
N HIS A 83 17.52 21.82 -1.21
CA HIS A 83 16.10 21.66 -0.87
C HIS A 83 15.22 21.68 -2.13
N ARG A 84 15.40 22.64 -3.06
CA ARG A 84 14.64 22.69 -4.31
C ARG A 84 14.83 21.44 -5.17
N LYS A 85 16.06 20.92 -5.25
CA LYS A 85 16.35 19.68 -5.99
C LYS A 85 15.59 18.48 -5.38
N ILE A 86 15.67 18.30 -4.07
CA ILE A 86 14.98 17.24 -3.35
C ILE A 86 13.46 17.34 -3.54
N MET A 87 12.91 18.54 -3.36
CA MET A 87 11.47 18.78 -3.54
C MET A 87 11.00 18.55 -4.98
N LYS A 88 11.84 18.79 -5.99
CA LYS A 88 11.55 18.43 -7.38
C LYS A 88 11.44 16.90 -7.52
N ASN A 89 12.39 16.15 -7.00
CA ASN A 89 12.37 14.70 -7.04
C ASN A 89 11.17 14.13 -6.26
N PHE A 90 10.87 14.71 -5.10
CA PHE A 90 9.71 14.29 -4.30
C PHE A 90 8.38 14.53 -5.03
N ARG A 91 8.23 15.66 -5.73
CA ARG A 91 7.05 15.90 -6.57
C ARG A 91 6.96 14.91 -7.73
N SER A 92 8.10 14.55 -8.34
CA SER A 92 8.13 13.51 -9.38
C SER A 92 7.70 12.16 -8.80
N TYR A 93 8.20 11.79 -7.61
CA TYR A 93 7.77 10.58 -6.91
C TYR A 93 6.26 10.58 -6.63
N MET A 94 5.71 11.69 -6.14
CA MET A 94 4.26 11.82 -5.93
C MET A 94 3.45 11.64 -7.22
N ALA A 95 3.96 12.11 -8.35
CA ALA A 95 3.30 11.96 -9.65
C ALA A 95 3.42 10.55 -10.24
N VAL A 96 4.59 9.91 -10.10
CA VAL A 96 4.87 8.55 -10.60
C VAL A 96 4.25 7.51 -9.68
N GLY A 97 4.36 7.70 -8.37
CA GLY A 97 4.01 6.72 -7.34
C GLY A 97 5.11 5.69 -7.10
N GLY A 98 4.86 4.80 -6.13
CA GLY A 98 5.82 3.76 -5.72
C GLY A 98 5.63 2.40 -6.39
N MET A 99 4.71 2.25 -7.36
CA MET A 99 4.53 0.96 -8.04
C MET A 99 5.71 0.67 -8.96
N PRO A 100 6.41 -0.49 -8.81
CA PRO A 100 7.64 -0.77 -9.55
C PRO A 100 7.52 -0.60 -11.07
N GLN A 101 6.41 -1.04 -11.66
CA GLN A 101 6.16 -0.87 -13.10
C GLN A 101 6.09 0.61 -13.54
N ALA A 102 5.51 1.48 -12.69
CA ALA A 102 5.43 2.90 -12.97
C ALA A 102 6.80 3.58 -12.82
N VAL A 103 7.56 3.18 -11.79
CA VAL A 103 8.93 3.67 -11.55
C VAL A 103 9.86 3.24 -12.68
N GLU A 104 9.81 1.97 -13.10
CA GLU A 104 10.57 1.47 -14.23
C GLU A 104 10.28 2.25 -15.51
N ALA A 105 9.01 2.48 -15.82
CA ALA A 105 8.62 3.27 -16.98
C ALA A 105 9.17 4.70 -16.91
N TYR A 106 9.20 5.32 -15.74
CA TYR A 106 9.80 6.64 -15.54
C TYR A 106 11.31 6.62 -15.77
N VAL A 107 12.02 5.65 -15.22
CA VAL A 107 13.47 5.45 -15.42
C VAL A 107 13.80 5.24 -16.91
N GLN A 108 12.94 4.53 -17.64
CA GLN A 108 13.06 4.34 -19.09
C GLN A 108 12.72 5.59 -19.92
N GLY A 109 12.36 6.71 -19.28
CA GLY A 109 12.05 7.96 -19.96
C GLY A 109 10.67 8.01 -20.64
N LYS A 110 9.72 7.18 -20.20
CA LYS A 110 8.32 7.24 -20.65
C LYS A 110 7.66 8.57 -20.23
N THR A 111 6.71 9.01 -21.01
CA THR A 111 5.93 10.21 -20.70
C THR A 111 5.00 10.00 -19.50
N PHE A 112 4.64 11.07 -18.79
CA PHE A 112 3.67 10.96 -17.69
C PHE A 112 2.32 10.39 -18.13
N ALA A 113 1.88 10.61 -19.37
CA ALA A 113 0.67 10.00 -19.91
C ALA A 113 0.78 8.47 -20.01
N GLN A 114 1.94 7.95 -20.43
CA GLN A 114 2.19 6.50 -20.46
C GLN A 114 2.28 5.91 -19.07
N ILE A 115 2.88 6.61 -18.11
CA ILE A 115 2.96 6.20 -16.71
C ILE A 115 1.57 6.20 -16.08
N ASP A 116 0.75 7.21 -16.34
CA ASP A 116 -0.64 7.27 -15.86
C ASP A 116 -1.48 6.10 -16.40
N PHE A 117 -1.30 5.74 -17.67
CA PHE A 117 -1.95 4.55 -18.23
C PHE A 117 -1.55 3.26 -17.47
N ILE A 118 -0.28 3.08 -17.16
CA ILE A 118 0.19 1.93 -16.35
C ILE A 118 -0.49 1.92 -14.97
N LYS A 119 -0.53 3.09 -14.30
CA LYS A 119 -1.17 3.20 -12.97
C LYS A 119 -2.66 2.88 -13.04
N ARG A 120 -3.37 3.38 -14.04
CA ARG A 120 -4.80 3.07 -14.22
C ARG A 120 -5.06 1.59 -14.43
N ASN A 121 -4.20 0.90 -15.17
CA ASN A 121 -4.30 -0.55 -15.34
C ASN A 121 -4.10 -1.29 -14.00
N ILE A 122 -3.15 -0.85 -13.17
CA ILE A 122 -2.94 -1.42 -11.82
C ILE A 122 -4.18 -1.20 -10.95
N LEU A 123 -4.75 0.01 -10.96
CA LEU A 123 -5.95 0.32 -10.20
C LEU A 123 -7.16 -0.50 -10.66
N ALA A 124 -7.29 -0.73 -11.98
CA ALA A 124 -8.36 -1.58 -12.53
C ALA A 124 -8.22 -3.04 -12.06
N LEU A 125 -7.01 -3.58 -11.99
CA LEU A 125 -6.77 -4.92 -11.44
C LEU A 125 -7.17 -5.02 -9.95
N TYR A 126 -6.88 -4.00 -9.15
CA TYR A 126 -7.34 -3.96 -7.76
C TYR A 126 -8.88 -3.90 -7.68
N GLU A 127 -9.52 -3.12 -8.55
CA GLU A 127 -10.99 -3.06 -8.60
C GLU A 127 -11.61 -4.42 -8.95
N GLU A 128 -11.01 -5.14 -9.91
CA GLU A 128 -11.45 -6.50 -10.25
C GLU A 128 -11.30 -7.48 -9.09
N ASP A 129 -10.20 -7.38 -8.33
CA ASP A 129 -9.96 -8.23 -7.17
C ASP A 129 -10.91 -7.91 -6.02
N LEU A 130 -11.21 -6.63 -5.79
CA LEU A 130 -12.22 -6.18 -4.83
C LEU A 130 -13.62 -6.70 -5.22
N ALA A 131 -13.99 -6.62 -6.50
CA ALA A 131 -15.27 -7.13 -6.98
C ALA A 131 -15.42 -8.65 -6.75
N LYS A 132 -14.33 -9.42 -6.81
CA LYS A 132 -14.34 -10.86 -6.47
C LYS A 132 -14.60 -11.10 -4.99
N TYR A 133 -14.05 -10.25 -4.11
CA TYR A 133 -14.30 -10.28 -2.68
C TYR A 133 -15.74 -9.89 -2.34
N ASP A 134 -16.25 -8.83 -2.96
CA ASP A 134 -17.55 -8.25 -2.69
C ASP A 134 -18.75 -9.14 -3.05
N LYS A 135 -18.57 -10.10 -3.96
CA LYS A 135 -19.64 -11.09 -4.28
C LYS A 135 -20.20 -11.78 -3.04
N GLU A 136 -19.41 -11.86 -1.98
CA GLU A 136 -19.77 -12.47 -0.70
C GLU A 136 -20.09 -11.42 0.39
N ASN A 137 -19.81 -10.11 0.16
CA ASN A 137 -19.80 -9.05 1.19
C ASN A 137 -20.53 -7.74 0.78
N GLN A 138 -21.60 -7.84 -0.01
CA GLN A 138 -22.53 -6.74 -0.32
C GLN A 138 -21.90 -5.52 -1.04
N GLU A 139 -20.83 -5.72 -1.79
CA GLU A 139 -20.14 -4.69 -2.60
C GLU A 139 -19.56 -3.48 -1.83
N HIS A 140 -19.47 -3.56 -0.52
CA HIS A 140 -19.03 -2.44 0.32
C HIS A 140 -17.58 -2.02 0.07
N ALA A 141 -16.67 -2.97 -0.20
CA ALA A 141 -15.25 -2.65 -0.40
C ALA A 141 -15.02 -1.93 -1.74
N SER A 142 -15.66 -2.36 -2.82
CA SER A 142 -15.59 -1.70 -4.13
C SER A 142 -16.12 -0.28 -4.08
N VAL A 143 -17.22 -0.05 -3.36
CA VAL A 143 -17.83 1.29 -3.25
C VAL A 143 -16.93 2.22 -2.44
N ILE A 144 -16.37 1.77 -1.30
CA ILE A 144 -15.38 2.55 -0.53
C ILE A 144 -14.19 2.89 -1.42
N TYR A 145 -13.60 1.91 -2.09
CA TYR A 145 -12.43 2.10 -2.94
C TYR A 145 -12.65 3.19 -4.00
N LYS A 146 -13.80 3.17 -4.66
CA LYS A 146 -14.18 4.17 -5.68
C LYS A 146 -14.36 5.58 -5.14
N THR A 147 -14.73 5.74 -3.87
CA THR A 147 -14.92 7.05 -3.26
C THR A 147 -13.63 7.66 -2.72
N ILE A 148 -12.58 6.87 -2.48
CA ILE A 148 -11.31 7.37 -1.92
C ILE A 148 -10.74 8.56 -2.72
N PRO A 149 -10.59 8.51 -4.06
CA PRO A 149 -10.03 9.62 -4.82
C PRO A 149 -10.81 10.92 -4.65
N GLU A 150 -12.14 10.87 -4.69
CA GLU A 150 -13.01 12.03 -4.51
C GLU A 150 -12.87 12.62 -3.10
N GLN A 151 -12.79 11.78 -2.08
CA GLN A 151 -12.62 12.24 -0.71
C GLN A 151 -11.25 12.90 -0.47
N LEU A 152 -10.19 12.39 -1.10
CA LEU A 152 -8.86 13.00 -1.07
C LEU A 152 -8.82 14.33 -1.82
N GLU A 153 -9.50 14.44 -2.96
CA GLU A 153 -9.61 15.68 -3.73
C GLU A 153 -10.32 16.78 -2.95
N ASN A 154 -11.38 16.43 -2.24
CA ASN A 154 -12.14 17.34 -1.36
C ASN A 154 -11.38 17.76 -0.11
N LYS A 155 -10.14 17.29 0.11
CA LYS A 155 -9.28 17.60 1.27
C LYS A 155 -9.98 17.38 2.61
N ASN A 156 -10.86 16.40 2.69
CA ASN A 156 -11.52 16.03 3.93
C ASN A 156 -10.48 15.44 4.90
N SER A 157 -10.49 15.91 6.13
CA SER A 157 -9.66 15.39 7.22
C SER A 157 -10.18 14.05 7.79
N HIS A 158 -11.40 13.67 7.43
CA HIS A 158 -12.03 12.43 7.86
C HIS A 158 -12.73 11.77 6.68
N PHE A 159 -12.68 10.43 6.62
CA PHE A 159 -13.43 9.67 5.64
C PHE A 159 -14.94 9.81 5.92
N LYS A 160 -15.71 10.29 4.95
CA LYS A 160 -17.15 10.52 5.07
C LYS A 160 -17.95 9.38 4.45
N PHE A 161 -18.49 8.50 5.27
CA PHE A 161 -19.36 7.40 4.81
C PHE A 161 -20.62 7.88 4.09
N SER A 162 -21.10 9.08 4.39
CA SER A 162 -22.23 9.70 3.68
C SER A 162 -21.94 9.99 2.19
N MET A 163 -20.67 10.00 1.76
CA MET A 163 -20.31 10.06 0.34
C MET A 163 -20.37 8.68 -0.33
N VAL A 164 -20.31 7.61 0.44
CA VAL A 164 -20.50 6.24 -0.04
C VAL A 164 -22.00 5.97 -0.28
N ASP A 165 -22.81 6.23 0.74
CA ASP A 165 -24.27 6.17 0.70
C ASP A 165 -24.83 7.17 1.72
N LYS A 166 -25.94 7.85 1.36
CA LYS A 166 -26.56 8.88 2.23
C LYS A 166 -26.94 8.37 3.62
N ASN A 167 -27.26 7.08 3.71
CA ASN A 167 -27.62 6.40 4.95
C ASN A 167 -26.50 5.52 5.50
N ALA A 168 -25.29 5.58 4.92
CA ALA A 168 -24.18 4.78 5.35
C ALA A 168 -23.79 5.06 6.80
N ARG A 169 -23.69 3.99 7.59
CA ARG A 169 -23.16 4.03 8.96
C ARG A 169 -21.85 3.26 8.99
N TYR A 170 -20.87 3.75 9.68
CA TYR A 170 -19.56 3.10 9.85
C TYR A 170 -19.68 1.60 10.15
N GLN A 171 -20.57 1.25 11.08
CA GLN A 171 -20.76 -0.15 11.52
C GLN A 171 -21.03 -1.12 10.37
N ALA A 172 -21.72 -0.69 9.31
CA ALA A 172 -22.01 -1.54 8.16
C ALA A 172 -20.81 -1.73 7.22
N TYR A 173 -19.79 -0.88 7.33
CA TYR A 173 -18.63 -0.86 6.46
C TYR A 173 -17.33 -1.26 7.14
N VAL A 174 -17.33 -1.53 8.45
CA VAL A 174 -16.13 -1.88 9.25
C VAL A 174 -15.32 -2.99 8.60
N ASP A 175 -15.97 -4.09 8.23
CA ASP A 175 -15.28 -5.25 7.63
C ASP A 175 -14.67 -4.89 6.27
N ALA A 176 -15.34 -4.06 5.48
CA ALA A 176 -14.85 -3.60 4.18
C ALA A 176 -13.65 -2.65 4.33
N VAL A 177 -13.70 -1.71 5.29
CA VAL A 177 -12.56 -0.84 5.62
C VAL A 177 -11.38 -1.69 6.07
N LYS A 178 -11.60 -2.58 7.03
CA LYS A 178 -10.56 -3.50 7.50
C LYS A 178 -9.98 -4.36 6.39
N PHE A 179 -10.81 -4.82 5.46
CA PHE A 179 -10.33 -5.58 4.31
C PHE A 179 -9.41 -4.74 3.41
N ILE A 180 -9.79 -3.49 3.09
CA ILE A 180 -9.00 -2.57 2.26
C ILE A 180 -7.66 -2.25 2.92
N THR A 181 -7.65 -1.94 4.22
CA THR A 181 -6.44 -1.60 4.97
C THR A 181 -5.53 -2.81 5.15
N ASP A 182 -6.09 -3.94 5.56
CA ASP A 182 -5.35 -5.18 5.74
C ASP A 182 -4.79 -5.76 4.42
N SER A 183 -5.44 -5.44 3.29
CA SER A 183 -4.97 -5.82 1.94
C SER A 183 -3.95 -4.83 1.38
N MET A 184 -3.61 -3.77 2.11
CA MET A 184 -2.69 -2.70 1.70
C MET A 184 -3.12 -1.97 0.41
N ILE A 185 -4.41 -2.01 0.06
CA ILE A 185 -4.98 -1.27 -1.07
C ILE A 185 -5.18 0.19 -0.69
N GLY A 186 -5.58 0.44 0.56
CA GLY A 186 -5.70 1.76 1.17
C GLY A 186 -4.93 1.83 2.48
N ASN A 187 -4.33 2.98 2.75
CA ASN A 187 -3.67 3.25 4.02
C ASN A 187 -4.59 4.11 4.89
N GLU A 188 -4.82 3.64 6.11
CA GLU A 188 -5.47 4.44 7.13
C GLU A 188 -4.45 5.43 7.72
N CYS A 189 -4.84 6.71 7.78
CA CYS A 189 -4.03 7.76 8.38
C CYS A 189 -4.80 8.31 9.58
N VAL A 190 -4.25 8.11 10.77
CA VAL A 190 -4.86 8.54 12.03
C VAL A 190 -4.27 9.88 12.46
N ASN A 191 -5.13 10.80 12.90
CA ASN A 191 -4.68 12.09 13.42
C ASN A 191 -4.24 11.94 14.89
N VAL A 192 -2.95 12.07 15.14
CA VAL A 192 -2.38 12.06 16.50
C VAL A 192 -2.49 13.45 17.13
N THR A 193 -3.38 13.60 18.10
CA THR A 193 -3.60 14.87 18.78
C THR A 193 -2.74 15.05 20.03
N VAL A 194 -2.30 13.94 20.65
CA VAL A 194 -1.41 13.93 21.81
C VAL A 194 -0.22 13.01 21.55
N PRO A 195 0.97 13.54 21.25
CA PRO A 195 2.13 12.76 20.79
C PRO A 195 2.71 11.80 21.84
N GLU A 196 2.24 11.86 23.09
CA GLU A 196 2.70 10.99 24.18
C GLU A 196 1.95 9.65 24.23
N VAL A 197 0.87 9.51 23.46
CA VAL A 197 0.04 8.31 23.43
C VAL A 197 0.42 7.44 22.24
N VAL A 198 0.41 6.12 22.44
CA VAL A 198 0.68 5.15 21.37
C VAL A 198 -0.30 5.35 20.21
N PRO A 199 0.16 5.51 18.96
CA PRO A 199 -0.69 5.83 17.82
C PRO A 199 -1.89 4.89 17.61
N GLU A 200 -1.76 3.62 17.98
CA GLU A 200 -2.82 2.61 17.88
C GLU A 200 -4.08 2.95 18.70
N LEU A 201 -3.96 3.82 19.72
CA LEU A 201 -5.10 4.24 20.54
C LEU A 201 -5.97 5.32 19.87
N TYR A 202 -5.57 5.83 18.69
CA TYR A 202 -6.35 6.81 17.92
C TYR A 202 -7.17 6.16 16.79
N ALA A 203 -7.17 4.85 16.68
CA ALA A 203 -7.84 4.10 15.61
C ALA A 203 -9.33 3.81 15.88
N ASP A 204 -9.97 4.51 16.83
CA ASP A 204 -11.40 4.36 17.16
C ASP A 204 -12.30 5.29 16.34
#